data_8975091c718c7d4e4bdc447b0ea3c423
#
_entry.id   8975091c718c7d4e4bdc447b0ea3c423
#
_cell.length_a   1.000
_cell.length_b   1.000
_cell.length_c   1.000
_cell.angle_alpha   90.00
_cell.angle_beta   90.00
_cell.angle_gamma   90.00
#
_symmetry.space_group_name_H-M   'P 1'
#
loop_
_entity.id
_entity.type
_entity.pdbx_description
1 polymer ?
#
loop_
_entity_poly.entity_id
_entity_poly.type
_entity_poly.pdbx_seq_one_letter_code
_entity_poly.pdbx_strand_id
1 'polypeptide(L)'
;MNLDNHPCFNPDACKSFGRVHLPVAPRCNIQCKFCNRKFDCVNETRPGVTSAILSPGQAMVYLEEVFAAKGNISVVGIAGPGDPFANPRETLETLSRVRTRYPDVILCVATNGLKVTPYIDELARLKVSHVTVTVNAVDPSIGARIYSWMRVGKKVVRAEEGAAVLLERQLQAIQGLKANGIMVKANSIILPGINEDHIEVVARRMAELGVDLFNCMPYYPNAGSEFEHLAEPD
;
A
#
# COMPACT_ATOMS: atom_id res chain seq x y z
N MET A 1 -1.05 -12.47 -16.69
CA MET A 1 -0.14 -11.31 -16.70
C MET A 1 1.23 -11.82 -16.29
N ASN A 2 2.29 -11.53 -17.06
CA ASN A 2 3.63 -12.02 -16.73
C ASN A 2 4.28 -11.09 -15.69
N LEU A 3 4.66 -11.64 -14.53
CA LEU A 3 5.37 -10.93 -13.45
C LEU A 3 6.85 -11.29 -13.38
N ASP A 4 7.40 -11.95 -14.40
CA ASP A 4 8.81 -12.38 -14.41
C ASP A 4 9.77 -11.20 -14.19
N ASN A 5 9.38 -10.01 -14.67
CA ASN A 5 10.18 -8.79 -14.53
C ASN A 5 9.78 -7.95 -13.30
N HIS A 6 8.97 -8.50 -12.36
CA HIS A 6 8.54 -7.74 -11.20
C HIS A 6 9.44 -8.00 -9.99
N PRO A 7 10.19 -6.99 -9.48
CA PRO A 7 11.16 -7.17 -8.39
C PRO A 7 10.55 -7.68 -7.07
N CYS A 8 9.27 -7.49 -6.82
CA CYS A 8 8.61 -7.96 -5.58
C CYS A 8 8.14 -9.41 -5.65
N PHE A 9 8.00 -10.00 -6.85
CA PHE A 9 7.47 -11.34 -7.05
C PHE A 9 8.48 -12.32 -7.63
N ASN A 10 9.56 -11.81 -8.22
CA ASN A 10 10.64 -12.62 -8.78
C ASN A 10 12.00 -12.18 -8.20
N PRO A 11 12.67 -13.01 -7.39
CA PRO A 11 13.99 -12.71 -6.83
C PRO A 11 15.06 -12.40 -7.89
N ASP A 12 15.01 -13.02 -9.05
CA ASP A 12 15.98 -12.78 -10.14
C ASP A 12 15.75 -11.41 -10.77
N ALA A 13 14.50 -10.94 -10.83
CA ALA A 13 14.16 -9.62 -11.32
C ALA A 13 14.63 -8.49 -10.38
N CYS A 14 14.79 -8.77 -9.08
CA CYS A 14 15.24 -7.78 -8.08
C CYS A 14 16.57 -7.10 -8.41
N LYS A 15 17.46 -7.82 -9.11
CA LYS A 15 18.81 -7.33 -9.47
C LYS A 15 18.83 -6.63 -10.83
N SER A 16 17.84 -6.92 -11.67
CA SER A 16 17.84 -6.52 -13.09
C SER A 16 16.85 -5.43 -13.41
N PHE A 17 15.73 -5.36 -12.68
CA PHE A 17 14.64 -4.45 -12.95
C PHE A 17 14.36 -3.50 -11.78
N GLY A 18 14.03 -2.26 -12.10
CA GLY A 18 13.64 -1.24 -11.15
C GLY A 18 12.13 -1.02 -11.09
N ARG A 19 11.69 -0.42 -10.00
CA ARG A 19 10.34 0.11 -9.85
C ARG A 19 10.40 1.58 -9.45
N VAL A 20 9.42 2.34 -9.89
CA VAL A 20 9.22 3.74 -9.49
C VAL A 20 7.85 3.91 -8.85
N HIS A 21 7.79 4.61 -7.73
CA HIS A 21 6.54 5.03 -7.12
C HIS A 21 6.30 6.51 -7.40
N LEU A 22 5.10 6.83 -7.86
CA LEU A 22 4.68 8.20 -8.17
C LEU A 22 3.96 8.80 -6.95
N PRO A 23 4.47 9.90 -6.36
CA PRO A 23 3.93 10.48 -5.13
C PRO A 23 2.72 11.40 -5.41
N VAL A 24 1.61 10.81 -5.86
CA VAL A 24 0.39 11.53 -6.25
C VAL A 24 -0.73 11.46 -5.20
N ALA A 25 -0.50 10.77 -4.09
CA ALA A 25 -1.53 10.49 -3.07
C ALA A 25 -1.18 11.10 -1.70
N PRO A 26 -1.26 12.42 -1.52
CA PRO A 26 -0.82 13.08 -0.28
C PRO A 26 -1.72 12.84 0.93
N ARG A 27 -3.02 12.62 0.74
CA ARG A 27 -3.97 12.43 1.84
C ARG A 27 -4.03 10.97 2.28
N CYS A 28 -4.34 10.72 3.56
CA CYS A 28 -4.69 9.39 4.07
C CYS A 28 -6.02 9.43 4.81
N ASN A 29 -6.72 8.32 4.84
CA ASN A 29 -8.02 8.13 5.48
C ASN A 29 -7.94 7.40 6.82
N ILE A 30 -6.74 7.04 7.26
CA ILE A 30 -6.43 6.51 8.59
C ILE A 30 -5.23 7.22 9.19
N GLN A 31 -5.06 7.11 10.51
CA GLN A 31 -3.83 7.48 11.22
C GLN A 31 -3.28 6.25 11.93
N CYS A 32 -2.17 5.73 11.41
CA CYS A 32 -1.37 4.72 12.09
C CYS A 32 -0.51 5.39 13.15
N LYS A 33 -0.39 4.79 14.35
CA LYS A 33 0.40 5.35 15.45
C LYS A 33 1.90 5.38 15.17
N PHE A 34 2.37 4.54 14.27
CA PHE A 34 3.75 4.50 13.78
C PHE A 34 4.02 5.46 12.62
N CYS A 35 3.04 6.24 12.16
CA CYS A 35 3.16 7.11 11.00
C CYS A 35 3.28 8.57 11.39
N ASN A 36 4.35 9.22 10.93
CA ASN A 36 4.45 10.67 10.87
C ASN A 36 4.24 11.12 9.43
N ARG A 37 3.22 11.96 9.20
CA ARG A 37 2.81 12.44 7.86
C ARG A 37 3.82 13.37 7.18
N LYS A 38 4.91 13.71 7.83
CA LYS A 38 6.05 14.41 7.21
C LYS A 38 6.93 13.49 6.37
N PHE A 39 6.79 12.16 6.54
CA PHE A 39 7.55 11.13 5.84
C PHE A 39 6.65 10.30 4.93
N ASP A 40 7.25 9.49 4.08
CA ASP A 40 6.55 8.52 3.23
C ASP A 40 5.83 7.46 4.06
N CYS A 41 4.91 6.76 3.42
CA CYS A 41 4.18 5.68 4.08
C CYS A 41 5.11 4.51 4.41
N VAL A 42 5.26 4.21 5.68
CA VAL A 42 6.13 3.12 6.18
C VAL A 42 5.63 1.72 5.80
N ASN A 43 4.35 1.59 5.40
CA ASN A 43 3.78 0.31 4.94
C ASN A 43 4.38 -0.19 3.62
N GLU A 44 5.10 0.65 2.88
CA GLU A 44 5.68 0.32 1.58
C GLU A 44 7.17 0.58 1.49
N THR A 45 7.67 1.54 2.24
CA THR A 45 9.07 1.93 2.24
C THR A 45 9.55 2.14 3.67
N ARG A 46 10.86 2.12 3.86
CA ARG A 46 11.43 2.66 5.09
C ARG A 46 11.08 4.14 5.19
N PRO A 47 10.96 4.69 6.43
CA PRO A 47 10.73 6.12 6.59
C PRO A 47 11.71 6.93 5.74
N GLY A 48 11.18 7.67 4.80
CA GLY A 48 11.92 8.52 3.88
C GLY A 48 11.20 9.84 3.72
N VAL A 49 11.71 10.71 2.89
CA VAL A 49 11.10 12.00 2.61
C VAL A 49 10.73 12.06 1.15
N THR A 50 9.44 12.16 0.87
CA THR A 50 8.96 12.50 -0.47
C THR A 50 9.32 13.96 -0.74
N SER A 51 10.19 14.18 -1.70
CA SER A 51 10.69 15.53 -2.04
C SER A 51 9.61 16.44 -2.62
N ALA A 52 8.58 15.87 -3.25
CA ALA A 52 7.48 16.62 -3.84
C ALA A 52 6.21 15.76 -3.94
N ILE A 53 5.05 16.42 -3.90
CA ILE A 53 3.78 15.84 -4.30
C ILE A 53 3.52 16.25 -5.75
N LEU A 54 3.23 15.30 -6.59
CA LEU A 54 3.04 15.52 -8.02
C LEU A 54 1.55 15.49 -8.39
N SER A 55 1.12 16.39 -9.25
CA SER A 55 -0.12 16.23 -9.99
C SER A 55 0.03 15.09 -11.02
N PRO A 56 -1.06 14.51 -11.54
CA PRO A 56 -0.99 13.47 -12.57
C PRO A 56 -0.16 13.89 -13.80
N GLY A 57 -0.24 15.18 -14.21
CA GLY A 57 0.57 15.72 -15.31
C GLY A 57 2.06 15.76 -14.98
N GLN A 58 2.42 16.27 -13.80
CA GLN A 58 3.82 16.32 -13.35
C GLN A 58 4.40 14.91 -13.14
N ALA A 59 3.59 13.97 -12.68
CA ALA A 59 4.01 12.57 -12.54
C ALA A 59 4.40 11.95 -13.88
N MET A 60 3.72 12.31 -14.97
CA MET A 60 4.09 11.85 -16.31
C MET A 60 5.41 12.45 -16.79
N VAL A 61 5.64 13.75 -16.56
CA VAL A 61 6.93 14.39 -16.90
C VAL A 61 8.08 13.74 -16.11
N TYR A 62 7.90 13.58 -14.80
CA TYR A 62 8.88 12.90 -13.96
C TYR A 62 9.15 11.46 -14.43
N LEU A 63 8.11 10.74 -14.82
CA LEU A 63 8.25 9.36 -15.31
C LEU A 63 9.03 9.29 -16.63
N GLU A 64 8.84 10.25 -17.54
CA GLU A 64 9.61 10.36 -18.78
C GLU A 64 11.10 10.57 -18.51
N GLU A 65 11.45 11.44 -17.56
CA GLU A 65 12.84 11.64 -17.12
C GLU A 65 13.44 10.37 -16.50
N VAL A 66 12.67 9.67 -15.66
CA VAL A 66 13.11 8.40 -15.04
C VAL A 66 13.38 7.34 -16.09
N PHE A 67 12.50 7.15 -17.08
CA PHE A 67 12.70 6.17 -18.15
C PHE A 67 13.88 6.56 -19.07
N ALA A 68 14.09 7.85 -19.33
CA ALA A 68 15.25 8.31 -20.09
C ALA A 68 16.58 8.04 -19.36
N ALA A 69 16.58 8.20 -18.01
CA ALA A 69 17.77 7.98 -17.19
C ALA A 69 18.03 6.51 -16.82
N LYS A 70 16.96 5.68 -16.78
CA LYS A 70 16.99 4.27 -16.31
C LYS A 70 16.18 3.40 -17.26
N GLY A 71 16.88 2.66 -18.13
CA GLY A 71 16.25 1.81 -19.14
C GLY A 71 15.61 0.51 -18.61
N ASN A 72 15.77 0.21 -17.32
CA ASN A 72 15.35 -1.06 -16.72
C ASN A 72 14.15 -0.95 -15.77
N ILE A 73 13.39 0.12 -15.81
CA ILE A 73 12.17 0.26 -15.01
C ILE A 73 11.05 -0.62 -15.61
N SER A 74 10.61 -1.62 -14.88
CA SER A 74 9.53 -2.53 -15.29
C SER A 74 8.21 -2.25 -14.58
N VAL A 75 8.24 -1.57 -13.42
CA VAL A 75 7.06 -1.36 -12.57
C VAL A 75 6.88 0.13 -12.27
N VAL A 76 5.67 0.60 -12.46
CA VAL A 76 5.20 1.91 -11.98
C VAL A 76 4.09 1.71 -10.97
N GLY A 77 4.25 2.27 -9.78
CA GLY A 77 3.33 2.11 -8.66
C GLY A 77 2.88 3.43 -8.04
N ILE A 78 1.78 3.36 -7.31
CA ILE A 78 1.32 4.43 -6.43
C ILE A 78 1.21 3.86 -5.02
N ALA A 79 2.06 4.34 -4.11
CA ALA A 79 2.18 3.82 -2.75
C ALA A 79 2.12 4.91 -1.66
N GLY A 80 1.89 6.15 -2.05
CA GLY A 80 1.87 7.22 -1.07
C GLY A 80 2.11 8.63 -1.64
N PRO A 81 2.55 9.52 -0.76
CA PRO A 81 2.93 9.37 0.66
C PRO A 81 1.77 9.10 1.62
N GLY A 82 0.53 9.25 1.18
CA GLY A 82 -0.67 8.87 1.92
C GLY A 82 -1.28 7.56 1.39
N ASP A 83 -2.62 7.54 1.25
CA ASP A 83 -3.33 6.39 0.69
C ASP A 83 -3.91 6.72 -0.69
N PRO A 84 -3.66 5.90 -1.72
CA PRO A 84 -4.18 6.12 -3.08
C PRO A 84 -5.70 6.31 -3.14
N PHE A 85 -6.48 5.59 -2.33
CA PHE A 85 -7.95 5.68 -2.32
C PHE A 85 -8.51 6.70 -1.33
N ALA A 86 -7.65 7.47 -0.66
CA ALA A 86 -7.98 8.78 -0.12
C ALA A 86 -7.82 9.90 -1.17
N ASN A 87 -7.20 9.58 -2.32
CA ASN A 87 -6.94 10.45 -3.46
C ASN A 87 -7.32 9.73 -4.78
N PRO A 88 -8.55 9.18 -4.90
CA PRO A 88 -8.87 8.27 -6.00
C PRO A 88 -8.80 8.91 -7.38
N ARG A 89 -9.13 10.20 -7.48
CA ARG A 89 -9.08 10.93 -8.74
C ARG A 89 -7.65 11.01 -9.28
N GLU A 90 -6.73 11.51 -8.48
CA GLU A 90 -5.33 11.69 -8.84
C GLU A 90 -4.68 10.31 -9.12
N THR A 91 -5.02 9.31 -8.31
CA THR A 91 -4.54 7.93 -8.46
C THR A 91 -4.99 7.30 -9.78
N LEU A 92 -6.28 7.28 -10.05
CA LEU A 92 -6.82 6.64 -11.25
C LEU A 92 -6.44 7.39 -12.52
N GLU A 93 -6.42 8.71 -12.49
CA GLU A 93 -5.95 9.52 -13.61
C GLU A 93 -4.48 9.22 -13.93
N THR A 94 -3.62 9.14 -12.91
CA THR A 94 -2.20 8.81 -13.11
C THR A 94 -2.03 7.41 -13.69
N LEU A 95 -2.69 6.39 -13.14
CA LEU A 95 -2.63 5.03 -13.66
C LEU A 95 -3.12 4.94 -15.11
N SER A 96 -4.20 5.65 -15.44
CA SER A 96 -4.74 5.71 -16.80
C SER A 96 -3.75 6.34 -17.79
N ARG A 97 -3.13 7.45 -17.42
CA ARG A 97 -2.09 8.13 -18.22
C ARG A 97 -0.87 7.24 -18.43
N VAL A 98 -0.39 6.59 -17.37
CA VAL A 98 0.74 5.64 -17.45
C VAL A 98 0.39 4.47 -18.39
N ARG A 99 -0.78 3.85 -18.21
CA ARG A 99 -1.22 2.74 -19.06
C ARG A 99 -1.33 3.12 -20.54
N THR A 100 -1.81 4.34 -20.82
CA THR A 100 -1.92 4.84 -22.20
C THR A 100 -0.55 5.09 -22.84
N ARG A 101 0.38 5.66 -22.07
CA ARG A 101 1.70 6.07 -22.58
C ARG A 101 2.71 4.91 -22.61
N TYR A 102 2.59 3.99 -21.63
CA TYR A 102 3.49 2.85 -21.42
C TYR A 102 2.67 1.56 -21.26
N PRO A 103 2.15 0.99 -22.37
CA PRO A 103 1.20 -0.13 -22.30
C PRO A 103 1.78 -1.41 -21.68
N ASP A 104 3.10 -1.61 -21.74
CA ASP A 104 3.78 -2.83 -21.30
C ASP A 104 4.26 -2.74 -19.85
N VAL A 105 4.21 -1.56 -19.23
CA VAL A 105 4.64 -1.38 -17.84
C VAL A 105 3.70 -2.10 -16.88
N ILE A 106 4.26 -2.74 -15.89
CA ILE A 106 3.51 -3.35 -14.78
C ILE A 106 3.02 -2.23 -13.86
N LEU A 107 1.71 -2.20 -13.60
CA LEU A 107 1.11 -1.24 -12.67
C LEU A 107 0.83 -1.90 -11.34
N CYS A 108 1.12 -1.20 -10.23
CA CYS A 108 0.76 -1.62 -8.89
C CYS A 108 0.26 -0.47 -8.02
N VAL A 109 -0.48 -0.83 -6.96
CA VAL A 109 -0.98 0.13 -5.98
C VAL A 109 -0.82 -0.45 -4.59
N ALA A 110 -0.46 0.40 -3.61
CA ALA A 110 -0.43 0.00 -2.22
C ALA A 110 -1.40 0.85 -1.39
N THR A 111 -2.25 0.21 -0.60
CA THR A 111 -3.33 0.86 0.14
C THR A 111 -3.53 0.24 1.53
N ASN A 112 -4.12 1.00 2.44
CA ASN A 112 -4.60 0.46 3.72
C ASN A 112 -5.90 -0.37 3.60
N GLY A 113 -6.52 -0.43 2.43
CA GLY A 113 -7.71 -1.24 2.16
C GLY A 113 -9.05 -0.58 2.51
N LEU A 114 -9.07 0.55 3.24
CA LEU A 114 -10.33 1.13 3.76
C LEU A 114 -11.30 1.56 2.67
N LYS A 115 -10.79 2.03 1.51
CA LYS A 115 -11.63 2.64 0.46
C LYS A 115 -11.38 2.14 -0.96
N VAL A 116 -10.65 1.05 -1.15
CA VAL A 116 -10.31 0.55 -2.49
C VAL A 116 -11.48 -0.13 -3.19
N THR A 117 -12.38 -0.77 -2.45
CA THR A 117 -13.47 -1.63 -3.00
C THR A 117 -14.27 -0.98 -4.15
N PRO A 118 -14.70 0.29 -4.08
CA PRO A 118 -15.46 0.90 -5.18
C PRO A 118 -14.69 1.09 -6.49
N TYR A 119 -13.38 0.90 -6.48
CA TYR A 119 -12.48 1.16 -7.61
C TYR A 119 -11.88 -0.11 -8.21
N ILE A 120 -12.26 -1.29 -7.72
CA ILE A 120 -11.67 -2.57 -8.13
C ILE A 120 -11.89 -2.83 -9.63
N ASP A 121 -13.08 -2.59 -10.14
CA ASP A 121 -13.39 -2.78 -11.56
C ASP A 121 -12.55 -1.84 -12.45
N GLU A 122 -12.32 -0.62 -12.00
CA GLU A 122 -11.47 0.34 -12.71
C GLU A 122 -10.00 -0.11 -12.69
N LEU A 123 -9.51 -0.62 -11.57
CA LEU A 123 -8.16 -1.19 -11.46
C LEU A 123 -7.99 -2.39 -12.38
N ALA A 124 -9.00 -3.27 -12.46
CA ALA A 124 -9.00 -4.40 -13.38
C ALA A 124 -8.99 -3.94 -14.84
N ARG A 125 -9.82 -2.94 -15.19
CA ARG A 125 -9.86 -2.33 -16.53
C ARG A 125 -8.53 -1.71 -16.93
N LEU A 126 -7.84 -1.06 -16.00
CA LEU A 126 -6.51 -0.50 -16.19
C LEU A 126 -5.39 -1.57 -16.19
N LYS A 127 -5.75 -2.84 -16.01
CA LYS A 127 -4.82 -3.97 -15.92
C LYS A 127 -3.75 -3.75 -14.84
N VAL A 128 -4.16 -3.25 -13.66
CA VAL A 128 -3.31 -3.23 -12.49
C VAL A 128 -2.96 -4.67 -12.13
N SER A 129 -1.68 -4.99 -12.03
CA SER A 129 -1.21 -6.37 -11.86
C SER A 129 -1.47 -6.88 -10.46
N HIS A 130 -1.17 -6.04 -9.47
CA HIS A 130 -1.38 -6.38 -8.07
C HIS A 130 -1.70 -5.15 -7.23
N VAL A 131 -2.39 -5.41 -6.13
CA VAL A 131 -2.63 -4.43 -5.10
C VAL A 131 -2.04 -4.94 -3.79
N THR A 132 -1.20 -4.13 -3.16
CA THR A 132 -0.74 -4.40 -1.80
C THR A 132 -1.76 -3.84 -0.82
N VAL A 133 -2.27 -4.68 0.07
CA VAL A 133 -3.15 -4.28 1.17
C VAL A 133 -2.40 -4.42 2.49
N THR A 134 -2.32 -3.34 3.27
CA THR A 134 -1.68 -3.41 4.59
C THR A 134 -2.66 -3.93 5.62
N VAL A 135 -2.34 -5.08 6.24
CA VAL A 135 -3.14 -5.72 7.29
C VAL A 135 -2.23 -6.02 8.49
N ASN A 136 -2.26 -5.16 9.51
CA ASN A 136 -1.38 -5.29 10.68
C ASN A 136 -2.02 -6.08 11.83
N ALA A 137 -3.33 -6.34 11.78
CA ALA A 137 -4.06 -7.15 12.74
C ALA A 137 -5.36 -7.68 12.12
N VAL A 138 -5.79 -8.85 12.58
CA VAL A 138 -7.10 -9.46 12.27
C VAL A 138 -7.95 -9.61 13.55
N ASP A 139 -7.54 -8.95 14.62
CA ASP A 139 -8.28 -8.75 15.86
C ASP A 139 -8.47 -7.24 16.08
N PRO A 140 -9.72 -6.75 16.19
CA PRO A 140 -10.00 -5.33 16.41
C PRO A 140 -9.35 -4.76 17.68
N SER A 141 -9.19 -5.53 18.73
CA SER A 141 -8.54 -5.07 19.98
C SER A 141 -7.06 -4.76 19.76
N ILE A 142 -6.36 -5.59 18.99
CA ILE A 142 -4.98 -5.34 18.57
C ILE A 142 -4.92 -4.17 17.59
N GLY A 143 -5.84 -4.14 16.62
CA GLY A 143 -5.95 -3.04 15.67
C GLY A 143 -6.14 -1.67 16.35
N ALA A 144 -6.92 -1.61 17.43
CA ALA A 144 -7.13 -0.41 18.24
C ALA A 144 -5.84 0.11 18.90
N ARG A 145 -4.89 -0.77 19.16
CA ARG A 145 -3.57 -0.39 19.68
C ARG A 145 -2.67 0.22 18.58
N ILE A 146 -2.91 -0.13 17.30
CA ILE A 146 -2.09 0.26 16.16
C ILE A 146 -2.58 1.57 15.51
N TYR A 147 -3.89 1.78 15.47
CA TYR A 147 -4.50 2.87 14.74
C TYR A 147 -5.19 3.87 15.66
N SER A 148 -4.93 5.17 15.45
CA SER A 148 -5.54 6.24 16.25
C SER A 148 -6.95 6.58 15.77
N TRP A 149 -7.19 6.59 14.46
CA TRP A 149 -8.51 6.86 13.88
C TRP A 149 -8.61 6.42 12.40
N MET A 150 -9.85 6.18 11.96
CA MET A 150 -10.25 5.95 10.56
C MET A 150 -11.35 6.93 10.16
N ARG A 151 -11.29 7.40 8.91
CA ARG A 151 -12.32 8.28 8.34
C ARG A 151 -13.22 7.49 7.41
N VAL A 152 -14.45 7.24 7.84
CA VAL A 152 -15.50 6.54 7.10
C VAL A 152 -16.55 7.55 6.67
N GLY A 153 -16.54 7.93 5.39
CA GLY A 153 -17.36 9.03 4.90
C GLY A 153 -17.03 10.36 5.60
N LYS A 154 -18.01 10.96 6.27
CA LYS A 154 -17.85 12.20 7.05
C LYS A 154 -17.51 11.95 8.53
N LYS A 155 -17.57 10.70 9.00
CA LYS A 155 -17.32 10.33 10.41
C LYS A 155 -15.87 9.92 10.62
N VAL A 156 -15.35 10.21 11.82
CA VAL A 156 -14.09 9.69 12.34
C VAL A 156 -14.44 8.63 13.39
N VAL A 157 -13.98 7.40 13.16
CA VAL A 157 -14.18 6.25 14.05
C VAL A 157 -12.85 5.90 14.69
N ARG A 158 -12.85 5.43 15.94
CA ARG A 158 -11.66 5.20 16.77
C ARG A 158 -11.77 3.87 17.51
N ALA A 159 -10.71 3.53 18.23
CA ALA A 159 -10.62 2.35 19.07
C ALA A 159 -11.03 1.06 18.32
N GLU A 160 -11.63 0.11 19.01
CA GLU A 160 -12.01 -1.19 18.44
C GLU A 160 -13.08 -1.07 17.34
N GLU A 161 -14.02 -0.13 17.46
CA GLU A 161 -15.02 0.13 16.41
C GLU A 161 -14.33 0.52 15.10
N GLY A 162 -13.36 1.44 15.16
CA GLY A 162 -12.59 1.85 13.99
C GLY A 162 -11.77 0.70 13.42
N ALA A 163 -11.10 -0.06 14.26
CA ALA A 163 -10.28 -1.20 13.84
C ALA A 163 -11.13 -2.31 13.20
N ALA A 164 -12.33 -2.58 13.76
CA ALA A 164 -13.28 -3.53 13.19
C ALA A 164 -13.76 -3.11 11.79
N VAL A 165 -14.11 -1.84 11.62
CA VAL A 165 -14.50 -1.30 10.31
C VAL A 165 -13.34 -1.39 9.31
N LEU A 166 -12.12 -1.06 9.72
CA LEU A 166 -10.95 -1.17 8.84
C LEU A 166 -10.74 -2.62 8.40
N LEU A 167 -10.75 -3.56 9.35
CA LEU A 167 -10.58 -4.99 9.07
C LEU A 167 -11.67 -5.50 8.11
N GLU A 168 -12.93 -5.20 8.37
CA GLU A 168 -14.03 -5.58 7.47
C GLU A 168 -13.77 -5.10 6.03
N ARG A 169 -13.37 -3.84 5.86
CA ARG A 169 -13.08 -3.25 4.54
C ARG A 169 -11.86 -3.88 3.87
N GLN A 170 -10.83 -4.23 4.65
CA GLN A 170 -9.64 -4.93 4.15
C GLN A 170 -10.01 -6.32 3.63
N LEU A 171 -10.80 -7.09 4.38
CA LEU A 171 -11.24 -8.42 3.96
C LEU A 171 -12.11 -8.36 2.70
N GLN A 172 -13.08 -7.42 2.64
CA GLN A 172 -13.89 -7.17 1.44
C GLN A 172 -13.04 -6.77 0.24
N ALA A 173 -12.04 -5.91 0.45
CA ALA A 173 -11.13 -5.47 -0.61
C ALA A 173 -10.32 -6.65 -1.18
N ILE A 174 -9.73 -7.47 -0.31
CA ILE A 174 -8.94 -8.64 -0.71
C ILE A 174 -9.81 -9.61 -1.53
N GLN A 175 -11.00 -9.94 -1.05
CA GLN A 175 -11.94 -10.82 -1.77
C GLN A 175 -12.35 -10.24 -3.13
N GLY A 176 -12.69 -8.96 -3.17
CA GLY A 176 -13.05 -8.28 -4.42
C GLY A 176 -11.90 -8.23 -5.44
N LEU A 177 -10.68 -7.93 -4.99
CA LEU A 177 -9.49 -7.94 -5.84
C LEU A 177 -9.23 -9.32 -6.43
N LYS A 178 -9.28 -10.37 -5.60
CA LYS A 178 -9.11 -11.76 -6.04
C LYS A 178 -10.19 -12.17 -7.03
N ALA A 179 -11.45 -11.84 -6.78
CA ALA A 179 -12.58 -12.13 -7.67
C ALA A 179 -12.42 -11.46 -9.04
N ASN A 180 -11.72 -10.33 -9.14
CA ASN A 180 -11.41 -9.61 -10.38
C ASN A 180 -10.06 -10.02 -11.01
N GLY A 181 -9.42 -11.08 -10.53
CA GLY A 181 -8.16 -11.60 -11.09
C GLY A 181 -6.95 -10.69 -10.82
N ILE A 182 -7.05 -9.77 -9.88
CA ILE A 182 -5.94 -8.92 -9.43
C ILE A 182 -5.19 -9.66 -8.33
N MET A 183 -3.88 -9.77 -8.47
CA MET A 183 -3.06 -10.37 -7.42
C MET A 183 -3.05 -9.49 -6.17
N VAL A 184 -3.06 -10.14 -5.02
CA VAL A 184 -3.02 -9.45 -3.73
C VAL A 184 -1.73 -9.77 -2.99
N LYS A 185 -0.98 -8.73 -2.65
CA LYS A 185 0.08 -8.79 -1.67
C LYS A 185 -0.45 -8.22 -0.36
N ALA A 186 -0.31 -8.93 0.75
CA ALA A 186 -0.57 -8.35 2.06
C ALA A 186 0.75 -7.97 2.74
N ASN A 187 0.83 -6.75 3.26
CA ASN A 187 1.95 -6.30 4.09
C ASN A 187 1.51 -6.22 5.55
N SER A 188 2.37 -6.67 6.47
CA SER A 188 2.23 -6.43 7.90
C SER A 188 3.53 -5.85 8.46
N ILE A 189 3.41 -4.79 9.26
CA ILE A 189 4.53 -4.27 10.05
C ILE A 189 4.55 -5.00 11.38
N ILE A 190 5.70 -5.54 11.76
CA ILE A 190 5.91 -6.17 13.06
C ILE A 190 6.20 -5.08 14.08
N LEU A 191 5.29 -4.90 15.03
CA LEU A 191 5.35 -3.90 16.10
C LEU A 191 5.60 -4.61 17.44
N PRO A 192 6.82 -4.54 18.01
CA PRO A 192 7.17 -5.21 19.24
C PRO A 192 6.21 -4.85 20.40
N GLY A 193 5.80 -5.85 21.18
CA GLY A 193 4.85 -5.71 22.29
C GLY A 193 3.42 -5.37 21.86
N ILE A 194 3.10 -5.30 20.55
CA ILE A 194 1.78 -4.90 20.06
C ILE A 194 1.13 -6.00 19.22
N ASN A 195 1.76 -6.40 18.09
CA ASN A 195 1.22 -7.41 17.19
C ASN A 195 2.21 -8.51 16.80
N GLU A 196 3.42 -8.53 17.35
CA GLU A 196 4.44 -9.52 17.02
C GLU A 196 3.94 -10.97 17.21
N ASP A 197 3.28 -11.27 18.33
CA ASP A 197 2.69 -12.58 18.61
C ASP A 197 1.43 -12.85 17.76
N HIS A 198 0.91 -11.86 17.07
CA HIS A 198 -0.31 -11.95 16.25
C HIS A 198 -0.03 -12.11 14.76
N ILE A 199 1.20 -11.94 14.31
CA ILE A 199 1.56 -11.97 12.87
C ILE A 199 1.25 -13.33 12.24
N GLU A 200 1.44 -14.44 12.97
CA GLU A 200 1.09 -15.77 12.48
C GLU A 200 -0.42 -15.91 12.23
N VAL A 201 -1.26 -15.35 13.12
CA VAL A 201 -2.72 -15.35 12.95
C VAL A 201 -3.11 -14.53 11.72
N VAL A 202 -2.47 -13.37 11.51
CA VAL A 202 -2.67 -12.58 10.29
C VAL A 202 -2.27 -13.39 9.05
N ALA A 203 -1.11 -14.04 9.06
CA ALA A 203 -0.63 -14.83 7.93
C ALA A 203 -1.60 -15.97 7.55
N ARG A 204 -2.10 -16.70 8.55
CA ARG A 204 -3.12 -17.74 8.35
C ARG A 204 -4.38 -17.18 7.73
N ARG A 205 -4.86 -16.05 8.23
CA ARG A 205 -6.05 -15.39 7.68
C ARG A 205 -5.85 -14.92 6.25
N MET A 206 -4.67 -14.40 5.90
CA MET A 206 -4.34 -14.01 4.51
C MET A 206 -4.28 -15.24 3.59
N ALA A 207 -3.73 -16.36 4.06
CA ALA A 207 -3.70 -17.61 3.30
C ALA A 207 -5.11 -18.15 3.02
N GLU A 208 -6.03 -18.13 4.01
CA GLU A 208 -7.44 -18.51 3.84
C GLU A 208 -8.15 -17.68 2.78
N LEU A 209 -7.77 -16.41 2.62
CA LEU A 209 -8.33 -15.49 1.62
C LEU A 209 -7.68 -15.65 0.24
N GLY A 210 -6.70 -16.54 0.10
CA GLY A 210 -5.97 -16.74 -1.15
C GLY A 210 -5.07 -15.59 -1.54
N VAL A 211 -4.52 -14.85 -0.57
CA VAL A 211 -3.52 -13.81 -0.81
C VAL A 211 -2.28 -14.43 -1.45
N ASP A 212 -1.77 -13.81 -2.52
CA ASP A 212 -0.70 -14.40 -3.34
C ASP A 212 0.69 -14.24 -2.70
N LEU A 213 0.88 -13.20 -1.90
CA LEU A 213 2.13 -12.94 -1.19
C LEU A 213 1.84 -12.26 0.16
N PHE A 214 2.34 -12.85 1.24
CA PHE A 214 2.34 -12.20 2.56
C PHE A 214 3.76 -11.75 2.90
N ASN A 215 3.92 -10.47 3.24
CA ASN A 215 5.21 -9.85 3.52
C ASN A 215 5.21 -9.21 4.90
N CYS A 216 6.07 -9.70 5.78
CA CYS A 216 6.33 -9.10 7.08
C CYS A 216 7.48 -8.10 6.96
N MET A 217 7.29 -6.91 7.51
CA MET A 217 8.30 -5.86 7.52
C MET A 217 8.62 -5.49 8.96
N PRO A 218 9.90 -5.43 9.33
CA PRO A 218 10.26 -4.92 10.64
C PRO A 218 9.83 -3.46 10.77
N TYR A 219 9.38 -3.10 11.96
CA TYR A 219 9.15 -1.71 12.30
C TYR A 219 10.48 -0.97 12.41
N TYR A 220 10.53 0.23 11.86
CA TYR A 220 11.62 1.18 12.07
C TYR A 220 11.05 2.44 12.76
N PRO A 221 11.69 2.92 13.84
CA PRO A 221 11.26 4.14 14.53
C PRO A 221 11.09 5.32 13.57
N ASN A 222 9.96 5.98 13.65
CA ASN A 222 9.62 7.12 12.82
C ASN A 222 9.47 8.36 13.71
N ALA A 223 10.43 9.26 13.66
CA ALA A 223 10.50 10.44 14.53
C ALA A 223 9.20 11.25 14.49
N GLY A 224 8.68 11.63 15.64
CA GLY A 224 7.43 12.38 15.80
C GLY A 224 6.17 11.55 15.59
N SER A 225 6.26 10.22 15.49
CA SER A 225 5.10 9.31 15.58
C SER A 225 4.79 8.94 17.03
N GLU A 226 3.57 8.43 17.32
CA GLU A 226 3.24 7.95 18.67
C GLU A 226 4.15 6.77 19.09
N PHE A 227 4.68 6.01 18.15
CA PHE A 227 5.51 4.83 18.39
C PHE A 227 7.01 5.07 18.17
N GLU A 228 7.46 6.32 18.09
CA GLU A 228 8.90 6.63 17.91
C GLU A 228 9.81 6.01 19.00
N HIS A 229 9.25 5.70 20.17
CA HIS A 229 9.95 5.11 21.30
C HIS A 229 10.05 3.57 21.25
N LEU A 230 9.32 2.91 20.35
CA LEU A 230 9.41 1.46 20.21
C LEU A 230 10.75 1.08 19.54
N ALA A 231 11.35 0.01 20.06
CA ALA A 231 12.54 -0.58 19.43
C ALA A 231 12.19 -1.25 18.07
N GLU A 232 13.21 -1.46 17.27
CA GLU A 232 13.09 -2.37 16.12
C GLU A 232 12.87 -3.80 16.65
N PRO A 233 12.12 -4.65 15.91
CA PRO A 233 12.01 -6.06 16.26
C PRO A 233 13.36 -6.77 16.07
N ASP A 234 13.60 -7.80 16.92
CA ASP A 234 14.80 -8.65 16.87
C ASP A 234 14.87 -9.49 15.59
#